data_ef05f4a2dc02275e4c9cf5ef6b74d352
#
_entry.id   ef05f4a2dc02275e4c9cf5ef6b74d352
#
_cell.length_a   1.000
_cell.length_b   1.000
_cell.length_c   1.000
_cell.angle_alpha   90.00
_cell.angle_beta   90.00
_cell.angle_gamma   90.00
#
_symmetry.space_group_name_H-M   'P 1'
#
loop_
_entity.id
_entity.type
_entity.pdbx_description
1 polymer ?
#
loop_
_entity_poly.entity_id
_entity_poly.type
_entity_poly.pdbx_seq_one_letter_code
_entity_poly.pdbx_strand_id
1 'polypeptide(L)'
;MIQKQNWESVPTEEVNPSMFRKIVWGEKVMVAKMKFKDGFIVPLHHHVHEQVTQLISGQMRFWFGENKEQVMDMYPGDVVVIPSNLPHEALMIGEVEEIDTWAPPRQDWLDKTDDYLRK
;
A
#
# COMPACT_ATOMS: atom_id res chain seq x y z
N MET A 1 20.29 19.41 -7.37
CA MET A 1 21.05 18.20 -7.78
C MET A 1 20.25 16.96 -7.46
N ILE A 2 20.15 16.04 -8.41
CA ILE A 2 19.37 14.80 -8.20
C ILE A 2 20.22 13.79 -7.45
N GLN A 3 19.65 13.18 -6.39
CA GLN A 3 20.30 12.15 -5.59
C GLN A 3 19.48 10.87 -5.65
N LYS A 4 20.16 9.73 -5.72
CA LYS A 4 19.52 8.42 -5.63
C LYS A 4 19.40 7.99 -4.17
N GLN A 5 18.41 7.14 -3.90
CA GLN A 5 18.26 6.43 -2.65
C GLN A 5 18.30 4.92 -2.92
N ASN A 6 18.55 4.15 -1.88
CA ASN A 6 18.51 2.70 -1.94
C ASN A 6 17.55 2.21 -0.86
N TRP A 7 16.72 1.24 -1.19
CA TRP A 7 15.74 0.71 -0.23
C TRP A 7 16.39 0.24 1.07
N GLU A 8 17.62 -0.28 1.01
CA GLU A 8 18.33 -0.73 2.21
C GLU A 8 18.63 0.40 3.19
N SER A 9 18.83 1.61 2.68
CA SER A 9 19.16 2.78 3.51
C SER A 9 17.93 3.62 3.86
N VAL A 10 16.76 3.33 3.27
CA VAL A 10 15.51 3.98 3.66
C VAL A 10 15.03 3.37 4.98
N PRO A 11 14.73 4.19 6.01
CA PRO A 11 14.28 3.66 7.29
C PRO A 11 12.98 2.88 7.18
N THR A 12 12.89 1.77 7.90
CA THR A 12 11.64 1.01 8.03
C THR A 12 10.81 1.61 9.15
N GLU A 13 9.55 1.89 8.85
CA GLU A 13 8.56 2.26 9.86
C GLU A 13 7.71 1.05 10.19
N GLU A 14 7.61 0.68 11.48
CA GLU A 14 6.62 -0.27 11.94
C GLU A 14 5.32 0.51 12.20
N VAL A 15 4.34 0.34 11.30
CA VAL A 15 3.04 1.02 11.42
C VAL A 15 2.20 0.35 12.52
N ASN A 16 2.24 -0.97 12.54
CA ASN A 16 1.68 -1.84 13.57
C ASN A 16 2.46 -3.17 13.53
N PRO A 17 2.23 -4.11 14.46
CA PRO A 17 3.02 -5.35 14.50
C PRO A 17 2.96 -6.21 13.24
N SER A 18 2.00 -5.97 12.34
CA SER A 18 1.81 -6.74 11.11
C SER A 18 2.12 -5.96 9.84
N MET A 19 2.47 -4.67 9.94
CA MET A 19 2.69 -3.82 8.77
C MET A 19 3.95 -2.98 8.91
N PHE A 20 4.83 -3.11 7.93
CA PHE A 20 6.11 -2.40 7.86
C PHE A 20 6.22 -1.71 6.51
N ARG A 21 6.72 -0.48 6.50
CA ARG A 21 6.86 0.26 5.25
C ARG A 21 8.13 1.11 5.19
N LYS A 22 8.63 1.27 3.96
CA LYS A 22 9.69 2.20 3.59
C LYS A 22 9.11 3.13 2.53
N ILE A 23 9.26 4.44 2.71
CA ILE A 23 8.63 5.45 1.86
C ILE A 23 9.68 6.34 1.21
N VAL A 24 9.53 6.55 -0.10
CA VAL A 24 10.28 7.55 -0.88
C VAL A 24 9.26 8.39 -1.63
N TRP A 25 9.42 9.70 -1.59
CA TRP A 25 8.44 10.58 -2.23
C TRP A 25 9.09 11.82 -2.83
N GLY A 26 8.41 12.36 -3.84
CA GLY A 26 8.68 13.65 -4.41
C GLY A 26 7.50 14.59 -4.20
N GLU A 27 7.44 15.62 -5.00
CA GLU A 27 6.37 16.62 -4.92
C GLU A 27 5.02 16.07 -5.41
N LYS A 28 5.04 15.18 -6.42
CA LYS A 28 3.83 14.73 -7.11
C LYS A 28 3.56 13.24 -7.01
N VAL A 29 4.49 12.47 -6.45
CA VAL A 29 4.38 11.00 -6.40
C VAL A 29 5.07 10.47 -5.15
N MET A 30 4.52 9.39 -4.62
CA MET A 30 5.10 8.63 -3.50
C MET A 30 5.15 7.17 -3.87
N VAL A 31 6.24 6.50 -3.50
CA VAL A 31 6.36 5.05 -3.63
C VAL A 31 6.70 4.46 -2.26
N ALA A 32 6.07 3.33 -1.93
CA ALA A 32 6.34 2.61 -0.68
C ALA A 32 6.63 1.15 -0.97
N LYS A 33 7.66 0.62 -0.32
CA LYS A 33 7.93 -0.81 -0.29
C LYS A 33 7.44 -1.33 1.05
N MET A 34 6.53 -2.29 1.02
CA MET A 34 5.82 -2.73 2.22
C MET A 34 5.91 -4.22 2.44
N LYS A 35 5.93 -4.60 3.72
CA LYS A 35 5.86 -5.98 4.16
C LYS A 35 4.73 -6.14 5.15
N PHE A 36 3.98 -7.22 4.99
CA PHE A 36 2.85 -7.55 5.86
C PHE A 36 2.96 -8.98 6.35
N LYS A 37 2.48 -9.21 7.57
CA LYS A 37 2.30 -10.56 8.09
C LYS A 37 1.03 -11.19 7.56
N ASP A 38 0.99 -12.52 7.58
CA ASP A 38 -0.19 -13.30 7.17
C ASP A 38 -1.43 -12.87 7.94
N GLY A 39 -2.54 -12.75 7.22
CA GLY A 39 -3.85 -12.45 7.78
C GLY A 39 -4.13 -10.98 8.05
N PHE A 40 -3.17 -10.08 7.79
CA PHE A 40 -3.40 -8.66 7.97
C PHE A 40 -4.46 -8.15 7.00
N ILE A 41 -5.38 -7.32 7.50
CA ILE A 41 -6.41 -6.69 6.68
C ILE A 41 -6.17 -5.19 6.66
N VAL A 42 -6.03 -4.62 5.46
CA VAL A 42 -6.16 -3.19 5.25
C VAL A 42 -7.66 -2.93 5.11
N PRO A 43 -8.28 -2.25 6.09
CA PRO A 43 -9.73 -2.10 6.10
C PRO A 43 -10.23 -1.26 4.93
N LEU A 44 -11.51 -1.42 4.61
CA LEU A 44 -12.16 -0.67 3.53
C LEU A 44 -11.96 0.83 3.73
N HIS A 45 -11.40 1.47 2.73
CA HIS A 45 -11.11 2.90 2.74
C HIS A 45 -11.08 3.42 1.31
N HIS A 46 -11.09 4.74 1.17
CA HIS A 46 -10.88 5.38 -0.13
C HIS A 46 -10.04 6.65 0.08
N HIS A 47 -9.43 7.09 -0.98
CA HIS A 47 -8.61 8.31 -0.99
C HIS A 47 -8.58 8.92 -2.40
N VAL A 48 -8.32 10.21 -2.46
CA VAL A 48 -8.25 10.96 -3.73
C VAL A 48 -7.08 10.49 -4.62
N HIS A 49 -6.07 9.89 -4.02
CA HIS A 49 -4.86 9.45 -4.71
C HIS A 49 -5.16 8.30 -5.66
N GLU A 50 -4.63 8.38 -6.88
CA GLU A 50 -4.54 7.22 -7.74
C GLU A 50 -3.43 6.31 -7.22
N GLN A 51 -3.64 5.00 -7.25
CA GLN A 51 -2.72 4.04 -6.66
C GLN A 51 -2.38 2.94 -7.67
N VAL A 52 -1.10 2.59 -7.74
CA VAL A 52 -0.64 1.41 -8.46
C VAL A 52 -0.06 0.44 -7.43
N THR A 53 -0.59 -0.77 -7.37
CA THR A 53 -0.13 -1.82 -6.47
C THR A 53 0.55 -2.93 -7.27
N GLN A 54 1.79 -3.25 -6.90
CA GLN A 54 2.58 -4.33 -7.49
C GLN A 54 2.86 -5.38 -6.43
N LEU A 55 2.39 -6.62 -6.65
CA LEU A 55 2.67 -7.71 -5.71
C LEU A 55 3.99 -8.38 -6.06
N ILE A 56 4.90 -8.43 -5.09
CA ILE A 56 6.24 -9.02 -5.24
C ILE A 56 6.24 -10.47 -4.74
N SER A 57 5.69 -10.73 -3.56
CA SER A 57 5.63 -12.07 -2.97
C SER A 57 4.39 -12.23 -2.10
N GLY A 58 3.97 -13.47 -1.89
CA GLY A 58 2.73 -13.78 -1.17
C GLY A 58 1.52 -13.72 -2.07
N GLN A 59 0.35 -13.56 -1.47
CA GLN A 59 -0.93 -13.43 -2.18
C GLN A 59 -1.77 -12.35 -1.51
N MET A 60 -2.51 -11.59 -2.30
CA MET A 60 -3.45 -10.59 -1.80
C MET A 60 -4.83 -10.85 -2.38
N ARG A 61 -5.85 -10.57 -1.57
CA ARG A 61 -7.22 -10.49 -2.07
C ARG A 61 -7.73 -9.08 -1.85
N PHE A 62 -8.16 -8.44 -2.93
CA PHE A 62 -8.80 -7.14 -2.89
C PHE A 62 -10.32 -7.27 -3.02
N TRP A 63 -11.02 -6.37 -2.34
CA TRP A 63 -12.44 -6.09 -2.58
C TRP A 63 -12.55 -4.62 -2.98
N PHE A 64 -13.27 -4.36 -4.07
CA PHE A 64 -13.47 -3.02 -4.59
C PHE A 64 -14.94 -2.64 -4.57
N GLY A 65 -15.22 -1.35 -4.31
CA GLY A 65 -16.56 -0.80 -4.24
C GLY A 65 -17.07 -0.67 -2.81
N GLU A 66 -18.06 0.21 -2.61
CA GLU A 66 -18.62 0.45 -1.28
C GLU A 66 -19.22 -0.83 -0.66
N ASN A 67 -19.78 -1.69 -1.49
CA ASN A 67 -20.38 -2.95 -1.06
C ASN A 67 -19.50 -4.16 -1.40
N LYS A 68 -18.22 -3.91 -1.70
CA LYS A 68 -17.23 -4.96 -2.03
C LYS A 68 -17.69 -5.85 -3.18
N GLU A 69 -18.26 -5.23 -4.23
CA GLU A 69 -18.88 -5.95 -5.34
C GLU A 69 -17.89 -6.73 -6.19
N GLN A 70 -16.66 -6.21 -6.33
CA GLN A 70 -15.61 -6.87 -7.10
C GLN A 70 -14.59 -7.50 -6.17
N VAL A 71 -14.29 -8.77 -6.40
CA VAL A 71 -13.21 -9.49 -5.70
C VAL A 71 -12.09 -9.78 -6.70
N MET A 72 -10.84 -9.51 -6.30
CA MET A 72 -9.68 -9.74 -7.14
C MET A 72 -8.57 -10.40 -6.33
N ASP A 73 -8.11 -11.56 -6.79
CA ASP A 73 -6.93 -12.21 -6.23
C ASP A 73 -5.70 -11.80 -7.03
N MET A 74 -4.64 -11.42 -6.30
CA MET A 74 -3.36 -11.06 -6.89
C MET A 74 -2.29 -12.04 -6.48
N TYR A 75 -1.43 -12.35 -7.43
CA TYR A 75 -0.29 -13.25 -7.28
C TYR A 75 1.00 -12.50 -7.65
N PRO A 76 2.19 -13.01 -7.25
CA PRO A 76 3.45 -12.33 -7.59
C PRO A 76 3.57 -11.99 -9.07
N GLY A 77 3.91 -10.74 -9.36
CA GLY A 77 3.98 -10.21 -10.72
C GLY A 77 2.73 -9.48 -11.18
N ASP A 78 1.62 -9.60 -10.47
CA ASP A 78 0.40 -8.87 -10.81
C ASP A 78 0.52 -7.41 -10.42
N VAL A 79 -0.06 -6.56 -11.26
CA VAL A 79 -0.10 -5.10 -11.07
C VAL A 79 -1.52 -4.62 -11.29
N VAL A 80 -2.02 -3.79 -10.39
CA VAL A 80 -3.36 -3.20 -10.50
C VAL A 80 -3.29 -1.68 -10.34
N VAL A 81 -4.11 -0.97 -11.11
CA VAL A 81 -4.32 0.47 -10.97
C VAL A 81 -5.66 0.67 -10.27
N ILE A 82 -5.62 1.33 -9.11
CA ILE A 82 -6.82 1.62 -8.32
C ILE A 82 -7.16 3.10 -8.54
N PRO A 83 -8.31 3.39 -9.18
CA PRO A 83 -8.71 4.77 -9.45
C PRO A 83 -8.94 5.60 -8.20
N SER A 84 -8.84 6.91 -8.37
CA SER A 84 -9.17 7.91 -7.36
C SER A 84 -10.54 7.62 -6.74
N ASN A 85 -10.62 7.63 -5.41
CA ASN A 85 -11.85 7.49 -4.62
C ASN A 85 -12.58 6.15 -4.72
N LEU A 86 -11.99 5.14 -5.38
CA LEU A 86 -12.60 3.80 -5.39
C LEU A 86 -12.36 3.14 -4.03
N PRO A 87 -13.43 2.80 -3.27
CA PRO A 87 -13.26 2.06 -2.02
C PRO A 87 -12.59 0.71 -2.24
N HIS A 88 -11.63 0.39 -1.39
CA HIS A 88 -10.91 -0.89 -1.49
C HIS A 88 -10.48 -1.40 -0.12
N GLU A 89 -10.46 -2.72 -0.01
CA GLU A 89 -10.01 -3.47 1.15
C GLU A 89 -9.07 -4.57 0.69
N ALA A 90 -8.07 -4.92 1.48
CA ALA A 90 -7.13 -5.96 1.11
C ALA A 90 -6.87 -6.92 2.26
N LEU A 91 -6.82 -8.21 1.94
CA LEU A 91 -6.40 -9.29 2.85
C LEU A 91 -5.07 -9.84 2.39
N MET A 92 -4.11 -9.93 3.32
CA MET A 92 -2.80 -10.55 3.08
C MET A 92 -2.89 -12.05 3.36
N ILE A 93 -2.51 -12.86 2.40
CA ILE A 93 -2.53 -14.33 2.49
C ILE A 93 -1.08 -14.80 2.42
N GLY A 94 -0.59 -15.35 3.54
CA GLY A 94 0.83 -15.57 3.76
C GLY A 94 1.56 -14.25 4.05
N GLU A 95 2.86 -14.28 4.17
CA GLU A 95 3.66 -13.06 4.24
C GLU A 95 3.67 -12.37 2.89
N VAL A 96 3.44 -11.06 2.87
CA VAL A 96 3.30 -10.30 1.63
C VAL A 96 4.36 -9.21 1.56
N GLU A 97 4.97 -9.08 0.38
CA GLU A 97 5.80 -7.94 0.02
C GLU A 97 5.21 -7.30 -1.23
N GLU A 98 4.99 -5.99 -1.17
CA GLU A 98 4.42 -5.23 -2.28
C GLU A 98 5.08 -3.87 -2.43
N ILE A 99 4.92 -3.27 -3.62
CA ILE A 99 5.30 -1.89 -3.90
C ILE A 99 4.05 -1.15 -4.34
N ASP A 100 3.72 -0.08 -3.61
CA ASP A 100 2.61 0.80 -3.95
C ASP A 100 3.13 2.17 -4.36
N THR A 101 2.47 2.75 -5.36
CA THR A 101 2.75 4.10 -5.84
C THR A 101 1.47 4.91 -5.80
N TRP A 102 1.54 6.12 -5.24
CA TRP A 102 0.40 7.06 -5.18
C TRP A 102 0.76 8.38 -5.80
N ALA A 103 -0.21 9.00 -6.46
CA ALA A 103 -0.14 10.36 -6.94
C ALA A 103 -1.45 11.09 -6.61
N PRO A 104 -1.41 12.20 -5.88
CA PRO A 104 -0.24 12.81 -5.23
C PRO A 104 0.26 11.99 -4.03
N PRO A 105 1.34 12.42 -3.35
CA PRO A 105 1.81 11.75 -2.14
C PRO A 105 0.74 11.68 -1.05
N ARG A 106 0.73 10.56 -0.32
CA ARG A 106 -0.14 10.34 0.84
C ARG A 106 0.33 11.20 2.01
N GLN A 107 -0.23 12.40 2.14
CA GLN A 107 0.15 13.32 3.22
C GLN A 107 -0.17 12.73 4.60
N ASP A 108 -1.25 11.97 4.72
CA ASP A 108 -1.61 11.26 5.95
C ASP A 108 -0.53 10.25 6.38
N TRP A 109 0.15 9.61 5.42
CA TRP A 109 1.25 8.70 5.71
C TRP A 109 2.51 9.47 6.15
N LEU A 110 2.79 10.60 5.51
CA LEU A 110 3.94 11.44 5.87
C LEU A 110 3.76 12.08 7.25
N ASP A 111 2.53 12.47 7.58
CA ASP A 111 2.18 13.09 8.85
C ASP A 111 1.88 12.07 9.94
N LYS A 112 1.84 10.77 9.59
CA LYS A 112 1.47 9.67 10.49
C LYS A 112 0.10 9.85 11.13
N THR A 113 -0.86 10.32 10.31
CA THR A 113 -2.27 10.52 10.69
C THR A 113 -3.19 9.47 10.06
N ASP A 114 -2.62 8.38 9.54
CA ASP A 114 -3.32 7.25 8.94
C ASP A 114 -3.85 6.29 10.02
N ASP A 115 -4.77 6.77 10.83
CA ASP A 115 -5.27 6.09 12.03
C ASP A 115 -5.92 4.73 11.72
N TYR A 116 -6.51 4.58 10.53
CA TYR A 116 -7.14 3.31 10.11
C TYR A 116 -6.14 2.15 10.03
N LEU A 117 -4.85 2.43 9.89
CA LEU A 117 -3.78 1.42 9.87
C LEU A 117 -3.09 1.23 11.22
N ARG A 118 -3.27 2.18 12.15
CA ARG A 118 -2.52 2.21 13.40
C ARG A 118 -3.29 1.63 14.59
N LYS A 119 -4.49 1.15 14.34
CA LYS A 119 -5.34 0.57 15.39
C LYS A 119 -5.13 -0.92 15.54
#